data_c82d399cd490d17375f6bb386de4349f
#
_entry.id   c82d399cd490d17375f6bb386de4349f
#
_cell.length_a   1.000
_cell.length_b   1.000
_cell.length_c   1.000
_cell.angle_alpha   90.00
_cell.angle_beta   90.00
_cell.angle_gamma   90.00
#
_symmetry.space_group_name_H-M   'P 1'
#
loop_
_entity.id
_entity.type
_entity.pdbx_description
1 polymer ?
#
loop_
_entity_poly.entity_id
_entity_poly.type
_entity_poly.pdbx_seq_one_letter_code
_entity_poly.pdbx_strand_id
1 'polypeptide(L)'
;LPVSASGEMRSFVPGGENCKYMPPCQAACPTGIPVQKRWAHIRNGDLDAAVNLALQYTPFPATVCGHLCPNLCMEGCTRTRARMTPIDTALLGKASLTASEPVARPPTGKKVAIIGGGPAGLSVAWQLWMKGHEPVIFDRAEDLGGKIRSAIPFIRIPREVFEHELRRVVNRVTRVRVEGDGVTEELFMDIRQRYEYTVIAVGADNPRELRIKGYDRAVPALDFLRCAKEDTYDLGDKVVVIGAGNVGCDVATEAYRLGAKEVTLVDVQKPASFGKEREAAQKAGARFMWPVTTEAITRKGVVLSTGEVVPADTVVVSIGDKPDLGFLPDTIDTSGGFIKVNEEYRTTDMNVFAIGDSVRPGLITDAIGAGRKVAESIDAAFTGAEESHDRLQVMDPARVRLEYYDPTAREFPDI
;
A
#
# COMPACT_ATOMS: atom_id res chain seq x y z
N LEU A 1 -7.24 -34.77 -7.62
CA LEU A 1 -7.05 -34.27 -8.98
C LEU A 1 -6.08 -35.19 -9.69
N PRO A 2 -6.42 -35.78 -10.84
CA PRO A 2 -5.42 -36.44 -11.62
C PRO A 2 -4.47 -35.40 -12.19
N VAL A 3 -3.30 -35.27 -11.60
CA VAL A 3 -2.20 -34.56 -12.24
C VAL A 3 -1.66 -35.49 -13.30
N SER A 4 -2.19 -35.37 -14.51
CA SER A 4 -1.67 -36.14 -15.61
C SER A 4 -0.48 -35.41 -16.21
N ALA A 5 0.53 -36.19 -16.49
CA ALA A 5 1.75 -35.74 -17.16
C ALA A 5 1.60 -35.66 -18.70
N SER A 6 0.44 -35.96 -19.28
CA SER A 6 0.26 -35.90 -20.73
C SER A 6 0.04 -34.46 -21.21
N GLY A 7 0.61 -34.13 -22.37
CA GLY A 7 0.46 -32.81 -22.98
C GLY A 7 -0.97 -32.38 -23.24
N GLU A 8 -1.86 -33.34 -23.54
CA GLU A 8 -3.28 -33.13 -23.80
C GLU A 8 -4.04 -32.66 -22.54
N MET A 9 -3.65 -33.14 -21.34
CA MET A 9 -4.28 -32.73 -20.10
C MET A 9 -3.72 -31.41 -19.54
N ARG A 10 -2.67 -30.85 -20.14
CA ARG A 10 -2.17 -29.48 -19.78
C ARG A 10 -3.16 -28.38 -20.13
N SER A 11 -4.11 -28.66 -21.05
CA SER A 11 -5.20 -27.74 -21.39
C SER A 11 -6.36 -27.78 -20.39
N PHE A 12 -6.44 -28.82 -19.56
CA PHE A 12 -7.49 -28.96 -18.57
C PHE A 12 -7.12 -28.14 -17.31
N VAL A 13 -7.50 -26.90 -17.30
CA VAL A 13 -7.58 -26.12 -16.06
C VAL A 13 -8.99 -26.41 -15.53
N PRO A 14 -9.12 -27.00 -14.33
CA PRO A 14 -10.43 -27.15 -13.70
C PRO A 14 -11.11 -25.78 -13.68
N GLY A 15 -12.33 -25.69 -14.16
CA GLY A 15 -13.12 -24.47 -14.04
C GLY A 15 -13.12 -24.02 -12.59
N GLY A 16 -13.14 -22.70 -12.33
CA GLY A 16 -12.97 -22.13 -10.99
C GLY A 16 -13.97 -22.61 -9.92
N GLU A 17 -15.04 -23.29 -10.34
CA GLU A 17 -16.08 -23.88 -9.49
C GLU A 17 -15.58 -25.02 -8.56
N ASN A 18 -14.44 -25.64 -8.88
CA ASN A 18 -13.84 -26.72 -8.08
C ASN A 18 -12.61 -26.31 -7.26
N CYS A 19 -12.30 -25.03 -7.17
CA CYS A 19 -11.16 -24.56 -6.39
C CYS A 19 -11.47 -24.64 -4.88
N LYS A 20 -11.16 -25.78 -4.26
CA LYS A 20 -11.22 -25.97 -2.80
C LYS A 20 -10.10 -25.27 -2.05
N TYR A 21 -9.11 -24.79 -2.75
CA TYR A 21 -7.89 -24.22 -2.16
C TYR A 21 -7.56 -22.86 -2.78
N MET A 22 -7.07 -21.97 -1.94
CA MET A 22 -6.50 -20.71 -2.39
C MET A 22 -5.07 -20.92 -2.89
N PRO A 23 -4.71 -20.46 -4.09
CA PRO A 23 -3.33 -20.52 -4.57
C PRO A 23 -2.38 -19.69 -3.70
N PRO A 24 -1.12 -20.16 -3.50
CA PRO A 24 -0.14 -19.45 -2.67
C PRO A 24 0.11 -18.00 -3.12
N CYS A 25 0.11 -17.73 -4.42
CA CYS A 25 0.29 -16.38 -4.95
C CYS A 25 -0.89 -15.45 -4.62
N GLN A 26 -2.13 -15.96 -4.57
CA GLN A 26 -3.29 -15.19 -4.12
C GLN A 26 -3.24 -14.96 -2.62
N ALA A 27 -2.88 -15.98 -1.84
CA ALA A 27 -2.74 -15.88 -0.39
C ALA A 27 -1.64 -14.90 0.04
N ALA A 28 -0.55 -14.83 -0.75
CA ALA A 28 0.53 -13.86 -0.52
C ALA A 28 0.15 -12.41 -0.89
N CYS A 29 -0.91 -12.21 -1.65
CA CYS A 29 -1.37 -10.88 -2.02
C CYS A 29 -2.27 -10.29 -0.92
N PRO A 30 -1.90 -9.20 -0.24
CA PRO A 30 -2.74 -8.61 0.80
C PRO A 30 -4.13 -8.19 0.29
N THR A 31 -4.22 -7.83 -0.99
CA THR A 31 -5.48 -7.47 -1.67
C THR A 31 -6.27 -8.70 -2.11
N GLY A 32 -5.64 -9.89 -2.15
CA GLY A 32 -6.30 -11.15 -2.53
C GLY A 32 -6.56 -11.34 -4.02
N ILE A 33 -5.86 -10.60 -4.90
CA ILE A 33 -6.06 -10.67 -6.37
C ILE A 33 -5.79 -12.10 -6.87
N PRO A 34 -6.74 -12.73 -7.60
CA PRO A 34 -6.57 -14.09 -8.11
C PRO A 34 -5.70 -14.12 -9.38
N VAL A 35 -4.38 -14.08 -9.21
CA VAL A 35 -3.39 -14.03 -10.30
C VAL A 35 -3.59 -15.17 -11.31
N GLN A 36 -3.89 -16.38 -10.83
CA GLN A 36 -4.11 -17.53 -11.70
C GLN A 36 -5.34 -17.37 -12.61
N LYS A 37 -6.41 -16.73 -12.13
CA LYS A 37 -7.60 -16.43 -12.96
C LYS A 37 -7.28 -15.37 -14.00
N ARG A 38 -6.54 -14.32 -13.60
CA ARG A 38 -6.06 -13.30 -14.55
C ARG A 38 -5.22 -13.95 -15.66
N TRP A 39 -4.31 -14.84 -15.30
CA TRP A 39 -3.49 -15.56 -16.26
C TRP A 39 -4.30 -16.48 -17.17
N ALA A 40 -5.36 -17.10 -16.66
CA ALA A 40 -6.27 -17.89 -17.50
C ALA A 40 -6.97 -17.05 -18.57
N HIS A 41 -7.43 -15.83 -18.22
CA HIS A 41 -8.01 -14.89 -19.21
C HIS A 41 -6.98 -14.51 -20.29
N ILE A 42 -5.73 -14.20 -19.93
CA ILE A 42 -4.68 -13.86 -20.90
C ILE A 42 -4.43 -15.02 -21.85
N ARG A 43 -4.33 -16.25 -21.34
CA ARG A 43 -4.13 -17.44 -22.19
C ARG A 43 -5.27 -17.69 -23.17
N ASN A 44 -6.46 -17.23 -22.85
CA ASN A 44 -7.64 -17.29 -23.71
C ASN A 44 -7.74 -16.08 -24.67
N GLY A 45 -6.74 -15.19 -24.67
CA GLY A 45 -6.71 -13.99 -25.51
C GLY A 45 -7.57 -12.83 -24.99
N ASP A 46 -8.08 -12.92 -23.75
CA ASP A 46 -8.94 -11.91 -23.15
C ASP A 46 -8.18 -11.06 -22.13
N LEU A 47 -7.39 -10.11 -22.62
CA LEU A 47 -6.61 -9.20 -21.78
C LEU A 47 -7.52 -8.28 -20.98
N ASP A 48 -8.61 -7.81 -21.55
CA ASP A 48 -9.53 -6.89 -20.88
C ASP A 48 -10.18 -7.55 -19.65
N ALA A 49 -10.67 -8.79 -19.78
CA ALA A 49 -11.18 -9.52 -18.62
C ALA A 49 -10.12 -9.76 -17.55
N ALA A 50 -8.86 -10.03 -17.92
CA ALA A 50 -7.78 -10.21 -16.98
C ALA A 50 -7.51 -8.94 -16.16
N VAL A 51 -7.61 -7.78 -16.78
CA VAL A 51 -7.39 -6.49 -16.12
C VAL A 51 -8.63 -6.05 -15.34
N ASN A 52 -9.81 -6.17 -15.91
CA ASN A 52 -11.07 -5.86 -15.23
C ASN A 52 -11.23 -6.67 -13.93
N LEU A 53 -10.78 -7.93 -13.94
CA LEU A 53 -10.76 -8.74 -12.72
C LEU A 53 -9.91 -8.09 -11.60
N ALA A 54 -8.77 -7.47 -11.93
CA ALA A 54 -7.98 -6.78 -10.91
C ALA A 54 -8.70 -5.56 -10.32
N LEU A 55 -9.47 -4.83 -11.14
CA LEU A 55 -10.26 -3.68 -10.71
C LEU A 55 -11.37 -4.05 -9.71
N GLN A 56 -11.80 -5.31 -9.68
CA GLN A 56 -12.71 -5.81 -8.66
C GLN A 56 -12.07 -5.91 -7.27
N TYR A 57 -10.74 -5.95 -7.19
CA TYR A 57 -9.97 -6.10 -5.95
C TYR A 57 -9.26 -4.82 -5.51
N THR A 58 -8.87 -3.97 -6.44
CA THR A 58 -8.15 -2.72 -6.19
C THR A 58 -8.50 -1.66 -7.23
N PRO A 59 -8.68 -0.39 -6.84
CA PRO A 59 -8.84 0.70 -7.82
C PRO A 59 -7.53 1.10 -8.52
N PHE A 60 -6.38 0.61 -8.02
CA PHE A 60 -5.04 1.07 -8.38
C PHE A 60 -4.13 -0.06 -8.90
N PRO A 61 -4.54 -0.91 -9.87
CA PRO A 61 -3.68 -2.00 -10.31
C PRO A 61 -2.41 -1.49 -11.02
N ALA A 62 -2.45 -0.42 -11.81
CA ALA A 62 -1.23 0.13 -12.43
C ALA A 62 -0.33 0.80 -11.41
N THR A 63 -0.87 1.68 -10.58
CA THR A 63 -0.13 2.37 -9.53
C THR A 63 0.52 1.38 -8.57
N VAL A 64 -0.26 0.44 -8.05
CA VAL A 64 0.20 -0.44 -6.96
C VAL A 64 0.87 -1.68 -7.53
N CYS A 65 0.19 -2.58 -8.24
CA CYS A 65 0.80 -3.79 -8.75
C CYS A 65 1.90 -3.49 -9.78
N GLY A 66 1.69 -2.49 -10.63
CA GLY A 66 2.63 -2.10 -11.68
C GLY A 66 3.90 -1.43 -11.19
N HIS A 67 3.80 -0.60 -10.15
CA HIS A 67 4.91 0.27 -9.74
C HIS A 67 5.34 0.09 -8.27
N LEU A 68 4.41 0.16 -7.31
CA LEU A 68 4.74 0.32 -5.89
C LEU A 68 4.84 -0.99 -5.12
N CYS A 69 4.10 -2.03 -5.50
CA CYS A 69 4.10 -3.31 -4.79
C CYS A 69 5.45 -4.04 -4.95
N PRO A 70 5.98 -4.66 -3.88
CA PRO A 70 7.13 -5.56 -3.99
C PRO A 70 6.77 -6.88 -4.70
N ASN A 71 5.51 -7.05 -5.14
CA ASN A 71 5.00 -8.21 -5.88
C ASN A 71 5.11 -9.53 -5.08
N LEU A 72 4.63 -9.52 -3.82
CA LEU A 72 4.61 -10.69 -2.92
C LEU A 72 3.98 -11.94 -3.57
N CYS A 73 3.03 -11.75 -4.49
CA CYS A 73 2.45 -12.83 -5.26
C CYS A 73 3.46 -13.54 -6.19
N MET A 74 4.50 -12.84 -6.65
CA MET A 74 5.58 -13.44 -7.43
C MET A 74 6.48 -14.32 -6.53
N GLU A 75 6.73 -13.91 -5.28
CA GLU A 75 7.45 -14.73 -4.31
C GLU A 75 6.65 -16.00 -3.95
N GLY A 76 5.33 -15.86 -3.78
CA GLY A 76 4.40 -16.98 -3.55
C GLY A 76 4.12 -17.84 -4.80
N CYS A 77 4.72 -17.55 -5.96
CA CYS A 77 4.44 -18.25 -7.18
C CYS A 77 5.07 -19.66 -7.20
N THR A 78 4.23 -20.68 -7.36
CA THR A 78 4.70 -22.08 -7.37
C THR A 78 5.59 -22.42 -8.56
N ARG A 79 5.59 -21.63 -9.64
CA ARG A 79 6.47 -21.80 -10.81
C ARG A 79 7.96 -21.74 -10.43
N THR A 80 8.32 -20.91 -9.42
CA THR A 80 9.70 -20.78 -8.97
C THR A 80 10.28 -22.09 -8.43
N ARG A 81 9.44 -22.98 -7.92
CA ARG A 81 9.86 -24.31 -7.45
C ARG A 81 10.34 -25.23 -8.59
N ALA A 82 9.81 -25.04 -9.79
CA ALA A 82 10.25 -25.76 -10.99
C ALA A 82 11.30 -24.97 -11.80
N ARG A 83 11.99 -24.02 -11.19
CA ARG A 83 12.99 -23.13 -11.82
C ARG A 83 12.44 -22.30 -13.00
N MET A 84 11.12 -22.15 -13.07
CA MET A 84 10.47 -21.28 -14.05
C MET A 84 10.32 -19.87 -13.47
N THR A 85 10.37 -18.86 -14.34
CA THR A 85 10.07 -17.48 -13.92
C THR A 85 8.65 -17.36 -13.37
N PRO A 86 8.42 -16.59 -12.30
CA PRO A 86 7.08 -16.28 -11.81
C PRO A 86 6.27 -15.53 -12.89
N ILE A 87 4.96 -15.51 -12.74
CA ILE A 87 4.10 -14.67 -13.57
C ILE A 87 4.39 -13.21 -13.24
N ASP A 88 4.78 -12.40 -14.23
CA ASP A 88 5.04 -10.98 -14.03
C ASP A 88 3.73 -10.19 -13.83
N THR A 89 3.40 -9.97 -12.58
CA THR A 89 2.20 -9.23 -12.19
C THR A 89 2.38 -7.72 -12.28
N ALA A 90 3.61 -7.23 -12.38
CA ALA A 90 3.87 -5.81 -12.58
C ALA A 90 3.49 -5.38 -14.00
N LEU A 91 3.83 -6.18 -15.02
CA LEU A 91 3.37 -5.94 -16.40
C LEU A 91 1.85 -5.94 -16.48
N LEU A 92 1.19 -6.94 -15.88
CA LEU A 92 -0.27 -6.99 -15.83
C LEU A 92 -0.90 -5.78 -15.12
N GLY A 93 -0.21 -5.27 -14.09
CA GLY A 93 -0.62 -4.05 -13.41
C GLY A 93 -0.59 -2.84 -14.37
N LYS A 94 0.55 -2.63 -15.05
CA LYS A 94 0.73 -1.51 -15.98
C LYS A 94 -0.29 -1.53 -17.13
N ALA A 95 -0.62 -2.71 -17.65
CA ALA A 95 -1.62 -2.86 -18.70
C ALA A 95 -3.04 -2.42 -18.30
N SER A 96 -3.31 -2.23 -17.00
CA SER A 96 -4.64 -1.87 -16.50
C SER A 96 -5.10 -0.45 -16.81
N LEU A 97 -4.23 0.41 -17.33
CA LEU A 97 -4.60 1.77 -17.72
C LEU A 97 -5.56 1.80 -18.92
N THR A 98 -5.51 0.78 -19.77
CA THR A 98 -6.35 0.66 -20.98
C THR A 98 -7.60 -0.19 -20.78
N ALA A 99 -7.82 -0.71 -19.55
CA ALA A 99 -8.94 -1.60 -19.29
C ALA A 99 -10.29 -0.91 -19.26
N SER A 100 -11.31 -1.64 -19.69
CA SER A 100 -12.70 -1.26 -19.45
C SER A 100 -12.99 -1.20 -17.94
N GLU A 101 -13.85 -0.26 -17.54
CA GLU A 101 -14.19 -0.10 -16.14
C GLU A 101 -15.29 -1.08 -15.72
N PRO A 102 -15.23 -1.64 -14.49
CA PRO A 102 -16.28 -2.50 -13.99
C PRO A 102 -17.57 -1.72 -13.79
N VAL A 103 -18.69 -2.40 -13.98
CA VAL A 103 -20.03 -1.87 -13.78
C VAL A 103 -20.42 -2.09 -12.31
N ALA A 104 -20.88 -1.03 -11.64
CA ALA A 104 -21.39 -1.12 -10.28
C ALA A 104 -22.74 -1.86 -10.23
N ARG A 105 -23.06 -2.45 -9.08
CA ARG A 105 -24.39 -2.96 -8.78
C ARG A 105 -25.40 -1.78 -8.75
N PRO A 106 -26.72 -2.06 -8.90
CA PRO A 106 -27.74 -1.04 -8.73
C PRO A 106 -27.62 -0.29 -7.40
N PRO A 107 -27.94 1.03 -7.36
CA PRO A 107 -27.86 1.82 -6.14
C PRO A 107 -28.70 1.26 -5.01
N THR A 108 -28.13 1.18 -3.82
CA THR A 108 -28.81 0.73 -2.59
C THR A 108 -29.36 1.87 -1.75
N GLY A 109 -28.94 3.11 -2.02
CA GLY A 109 -29.26 4.29 -1.21
C GLY A 109 -28.55 4.33 0.15
N LYS A 110 -27.69 3.35 0.46
CA LYS A 110 -26.92 3.30 1.72
C LYS A 110 -25.65 4.14 1.62
N LYS A 111 -25.45 5.04 2.60
CA LYS A 111 -24.30 5.94 2.68
C LYS A 111 -23.32 5.47 3.77
N VAL A 112 -22.02 5.52 3.45
CA VAL A 112 -20.94 5.19 4.38
C VAL A 112 -19.95 6.34 4.45
N ALA A 113 -19.63 6.79 5.67
CA ALA A 113 -18.62 7.80 5.89
C ALA A 113 -17.23 7.19 5.90
N ILE A 114 -16.27 7.85 5.25
CA ILE A 114 -14.87 7.47 5.21
C ILE A 114 -14.04 8.69 5.60
N ILE A 115 -13.30 8.60 6.69
CA ILE A 115 -12.45 9.68 7.19
C ILE A 115 -11.02 9.41 6.72
N GLY A 116 -10.57 10.19 5.73
CA GLY A 116 -9.28 10.05 5.06
C GLY A 116 -9.39 9.51 3.65
N GLY A 117 -8.92 10.28 2.69
CA GLY A 117 -8.90 9.99 1.24
C GLY A 117 -7.56 9.47 0.73
N GLY A 118 -6.78 8.80 1.58
CA GLY A 118 -5.58 8.04 1.20
C GLY A 118 -5.91 6.71 0.53
N PRO A 119 -4.90 5.88 0.17
CA PRO A 119 -5.11 4.63 -0.56
C PRO A 119 -6.06 3.65 0.16
N ALA A 120 -6.05 3.62 1.50
CA ALA A 120 -6.98 2.81 2.29
C ALA A 120 -8.44 3.25 2.10
N GLY A 121 -8.72 4.55 2.33
CA GLY A 121 -10.07 5.11 2.20
C GLY A 121 -10.59 5.08 0.76
N LEU A 122 -9.73 5.35 -0.23
CA LEU A 122 -10.08 5.23 -1.65
C LEU A 122 -10.40 3.78 -2.04
N SER A 123 -9.74 2.79 -1.44
CA SER A 123 -10.07 1.38 -1.65
C SER A 123 -11.45 1.03 -1.11
N VAL A 124 -11.78 1.46 0.13
CA VAL A 124 -13.13 1.30 0.70
C VAL A 124 -14.17 1.94 -0.22
N ALA A 125 -13.93 3.20 -0.61
CA ALA A 125 -14.87 3.95 -1.44
C ALA A 125 -15.13 3.27 -2.78
N TRP A 126 -14.10 2.80 -3.46
CA TRP A 126 -14.21 2.03 -4.70
C TRP A 126 -15.04 0.76 -4.52
N GLN A 127 -14.74 -0.02 -3.48
CA GLN A 127 -15.43 -1.28 -3.22
C GLN A 127 -16.89 -1.08 -2.86
N LEU A 128 -17.21 -0.07 -2.04
CA LEU A 128 -18.58 0.29 -1.69
C LEU A 128 -19.37 0.78 -2.92
N TRP A 129 -18.73 1.63 -3.76
CA TRP A 129 -19.35 2.06 -5.01
C TRP A 129 -19.69 0.88 -5.92
N MET A 130 -18.75 -0.08 -6.11
CA MET A 130 -19.01 -1.27 -6.94
C MET A 130 -20.18 -2.13 -6.40
N LYS A 131 -20.40 -2.10 -5.10
CA LYS A 131 -21.51 -2.78 -4.42
C LYS A 131 -22.83 -1.98 -4.45
N GLY A 132 -22.84 -0.80 -5.07
CA GLY A 132 -24.00 0.07 -5.20
C GLY A 132 -24.25 0.99 -4.01
N HIS A 133 -23.33 1.07 -3.05
CA HIS A 133 -23.43 2.01 -1.92
C HIS A 133 -22.86 3.39 -2.30
N GLU A 134 -23.18 4.40 -1.50
CA GLU A 134 -22.73 5.78 -1.66
C GLU A 134 -21.59 6.10 -0.66
N PRO A 135 -20.31 6.02 -1.06
CA PRO A 135 -19.22 6.42 -0.19
C PRO A 135 -19.10 7.94 -0.11
N VAL A 136 -18.93 8.46 1.11
CA VAL A 136 -18.69 9.88 1.37
C VAL A 136 -17.34 10.02 2.08
N ILE A 137 -16.36 10.64 1.39
CA ILE A 137 -15.00 10.81 1.90
C ILE A 137 -14.87 12.19 2.54
N PHE A 138 -14.46 12.22 3.79
CA PHE A 138 -14.07 13.41 4.54
C PHE A 138 -12.54 13.50 4.57
N ASP A 139 -11.96 14.53 3.97
CA ASP A 139 -10.50 14.73 3.95
C ASP A 139 -10.15 16.21 4.08
N ARG A 140 -9.07 16.52 4.82
CA ARG A 140 -8.55 17.89 4.97
C ARG A 140 -7.78 18.37 3.75
N ALA A 141 -7.16 17.44 3.00
CA ALA A 141 -6.39 17.78 1.82
C ALA A 141 -7.28 18.33 0.71
N GLU A 142 -6.75 19.24 -0.10
CA GLU A 142 -7.44 19.75 -1.28
C GLU A 142 -7.65 18.65 -2.31
N ASP A 143 -6.69 17.76 -2.44
CA ASP A 143 -6.72 16.63 -3.36
C ASP A 143 -6.61 15.29 -2.62
N LEU A 144 -7.39 14.32 -3.03
CA LEU A 144 -7.31 12.96 -2.51
C LEU A 144 -6.07 12.22 -3.03
N GLY A 145 -5.69 11.13 -2.35
CA GLY A 145 -4.57 10.27 -2.73
C GLY A 145 -3.56 10.02 -1.62
N GLY A 146 -3.62 10.80 -0.54
CA GLY A 146 -2.76 10.66 0.63
C GLY A 146 -1.25 10.63 0.28
N LYS A 147 -0.48 9.77 0.93
CA LYS A 147 0.99 9.67 0.74
C LYS A 147 1.41 9.31 -0.68
N ILE A 148 0.60 8.59 -1.47
CA ILE A 148 0.93 8.31 -2.88
C ILE A 148 1.06 9.61 -3.64
N ARG A 149 0.11 10.54 -3.44
CA ARG A 149 0.14 11.84 -4.08
C ARG A 149 1.21 12.76 -3.49
N SER A 150 1.29 12.83 -2.16
CA SER A 150 2.07 13.86 -1.47
C SER A 150 3.53 13.52 -1.26
N ALA A 151 3.90 12.25 -1.07
CA ALA A 151 5.24 11.89 -0.60
C ALA A 151 5.98 10.84 -1.46
N ILE A 152 5.29 9.87 -2.06
CA ILE A 152 5.99 8.85 -2.86
C ILE A 152 6.62 9.50 -4.09
N PRO A 153 7.94 9.30 -4.33
CA PRO A 153 8.68 9.93 -5.42
C PRO A 153 8.14 9.59 -6.82
N PHE A 154 8.22 10.55 -7.75
CA PHE A 154 7.83 10.32 -9.16
C PHE A 154 8.73 9.32 -9.90
N ILE A 155 9.95 9.10 -9.43
CA ILE A 155 10.82 8.06 -9.96
C ILE A 155 10.25 6.65 -9.72
N ARG A 156 9.43 6.48 -8.68
CA ARG A 156 8.78 5.21 -8.37
C ARG A 156 7.48 5.01 -9.12
N ILE A 157 6.74 6.09 -9.35
CA ILE A 157 5.45 6.05 -10.04
C ILE A 157 5.28 7.30 -10.90
N PRO A 158 5.09 7.16 -12.24
CA PRO A 158 4.75 8.28 -13.09
C PRO A 158 3.47 8.96 -12.63
N ARG A 159 3.49 10.29 -12.58
CA ARG A 159 2.36 11.11 -12.09
C ARG A 159 1.06 10.79 -12.82
N GLU A 160 1.13 10.68 -14.14
CA GLU A 160 -0.01 10.42 -15.02
C GLU A 160 -0.68 9.07 -14.75
N VAL A 161 0.08 8.05 -14.33
CA VAL A 161 -0.45 6.72 -13.98
C VAL A 161 -1.37 6.81 -12.77
N PHE A 162 -0.87 7.43 -11.69
CA PHE A 162 -1.66 7.59 -10.48
C PHE A 162 -2.86 8.50 -10.67
N GLU A 163 -2.68 9.64 -11.35
CA GLU A 163 -3.76 10.59 -11.62
C GLU A 163 -4.87 9.99 -12.50
N HIS A 164 -4.51 9.10 -13.44
CA HIS A 164 -5.49 8.38 -14.25
C HIS A 164 -6.36 7.47 -13.37
N GLU A 165 -5.74 6.63 -12.54
CA GLU A 165 -6.48 5.71 -11.66
C GLU A 165 -7.22 6.44 -10.54
N LEU A 166 -6.66 7.51 -10.00
CA LEU A 166 -7.31 8.33 -8.98
C LEU A 166 -8.62 8.96 -9.52
N ARG A 167 -8.61 9.52 -10.73
CA ARG A 167 -9.82 10.07 -11.36
C ARG A 167 -10.93 9.04 -11.48
N ARG A 168 -10.59 7.77 -11.73
CA ARG A 168 -11.55 6.66 -11.75
C ARG A 168 -12.35 6.58 -10.45
N VAL A 169 -11.70 6.72 -9.30
CA VAL A 169 -12.36 6.68 -7.99
C VAL A 169 -13.07 7.99 -7.68
N VAL A 170 -12.38 9.13 -7.84
CA VAL A 170 -12.89 10.45 -7.46
C VAL A 170 -14.20 10.82 -8.17
N ASN A 171 -14.34 10.40 -9.43
CA ASN A 171 -15.57 10.65 -10.20
C ASN A 171 -16.81 9.86 -9.70
N ARG A 172 -16.64 8.97 -8.72
CA ARG A 172 -17.68 8.04 -8.23
C ARG A 172 -17.97 8.18 -6.74
N VAL A 173 -17.33 9.13 -6.10
CA VAL A 173 -17.47 9.32 -4.64
C VAL A 173 -17.91 10.74 -4.33
N THR A 174 -18.66 10.91 -3.26
CA THR A 174 -18.91 12.23 -2.69
C THR A 174 -17.73 12.61 -1.82
N ARG A 175 -17.19 13.80 -2.04
CA ARG A 175 -16.10 14.35 -1.24
C ARG A 175 -16.61 15.51 -0.39
N VAL A 176 -16.23 15.51 0.87
CA VAL A 176 -16.41 16.61 1.80
C VAL A 176 -15.03 17.09 2.24
N ARG A 177 -14.68 18.33 1.90
CA ARG A 177 -13.46 18.96 2.40
C ARG A 177 -13.67 19.33 3.85
N VAL A 178 -12.76 18.90 4.71
CA VAL A 178 -12.74 19.27 6.13
C VAL A 178 -11.81 20.48 6.27
N GLU A 179 -12.32 21.55 6.86
CA GLU A 179 -11.54 22.77 7.09
C GLU A 179 -10.58 22.61 8.29
N GLY A 180 -9.53 23.42 8.33
CA GLY A 180 -8.54 23.41 9.39
C GLY A 180 -7.61 22.20 9.36
N ASP A 181 -7.20 21.76 10.57
CA ASP A 181 -6.20 20.70 10.72
C ASP A 181 -6.76 19.28 10.55
N GLY A 182 -8.04 19.14 10.22
CA GLY A 182 -8.68 17.85 10.01
C GLY A 182 -9.97 17.66 10.81
N VAL A 183 -10.38 16.40 10.96
CA VAL A 183 -11.60 16.04 11.69
C VAL A 183 -11.40 16.35 13.19
N THR A 184 -12.33 17.07 13.78
CA THR A 184 -12.43 17.28 15.23
C THR A 184 -13.31 16.21 15.88
N GLU A 185 -13.26 16.07 17.20
CA GLU A 185 -14.12 15.14 17.92
C GLU A 185 -15.61 15.46 17.69
N GLU A 186 -15.98 16.75 17.69
CA GLU A 186 -17.36 17.20 17.43
C GLU A 186 -17.80 16.77 16.02
N LEU A 187 -16.99 17.01 15.01
CA LEU A 187 -17.29 16.58 13.63
C LEU A 187 -17.35 15.06 13.51
N PHE A 188 -16.47 14.33 14.20
CA PHE A 188 -16.49 12.88 14.22
C PHE A 188 -17.81 12.35 14.80
N MET A 189 -18.26 12.92 15.92
CA MET A 189 -19.53 12.55 16.56
C MET A 189 -20.74 12.87 15.67
N ASP A 190 -20.73 14.00 14.97
CA ASP A 190 -21.77 14.36 14.00
C ASP A 190 -21.79 13.38 12.80
N ILE A 191 -20.63 13.03 12.24
CA ILE A 191 -20.52 12.00 11.20
C ILE A 191 -21.08 10.67 11.71
N ARG A 192 -20.69 10.27 12.92
CA ARG A 192 -21.11 9.03 13.55
C ARG A 192 -22.62 8.92 13.77
N GLN A 193 -23.30 10.04 13.98
CA GLN A 193 -24.76 10.09 14.10
C GLN A 193 -25.48 10.01 12.75
N ARG A 194 -24.90 10.57 11.70
CA ARG A 194 -25.52 10.67 10.37
C ARG A 194 -25.31 9.46 9.47
N TYR A 195 -24.28 8.66 9.73
CA TYR A 195 -23.93 7.51 8.91
C TYR A 195 -24.01 6.22 9.73
N GLU A 196 -24.61 5.18 9.16
CA GLU A 196 -24.74 3.88 9.81
C GLU A 196 -23.38 3.22 10.09
N TYR A 197 -22.44 3.40 9.15
CA TYR A 197 -21.05 2.97 9.29
C TYR A 197 -20.06 4.10 9.00
N THR A 198 -18.99 4.13 9.77
CA THR A 198 -17.86 5.06 9.60
C THR A 198 -16.56 4.29 9.50
N VAL A 199 -15.71 4.63 8.54
CA VAL A 199 -14.38 4.03 8.35
C VAL A 199 -13.30 5.06 8.57
N ILE A 200 -12.41 4.84 9.54
CA ILE A 200 -11.27 5.69 9.84
C ILE A 200 -10.07 5.19 9.02
N ALA A 201 -9.58 6.04 8.11
CA ALA A 201 -8.48 5.76 7.19
C ALA A 201 -7.50 6.95 7.09
N VAL A 202 -7.29 7.68 8.21
CA VAL A 202 -6.51 8.92 8.29
C VAL A 202 -5.02 8.73 8.03
N GLY A 203 -4.53 7.49 8.04
CA GLY A 203 -3.11 7.21 7.88
C GLY A 203 -2.26 7.57 9.09
N ALA A 204 -0.97 7.81 8.89
CA ALA A 204 -0.01 8.26 9.90
C ALA A 204 0.88 9.34 9.28
N ASP A 205 0.79 10.56 9.78
CA ASP A 205 1.40 11.76 9.18
C ASP A 205 2.23 12.56 10.19
N ASN A 206 2.12 12.24 11.49
CA ASN A 206 2.88 12.87 12.56
C ASN A 206 4.23 12.16 12.72
N PRO A 207 5.38 12.84 12.47
CA PRO A 207 6.69 12.23 12.59
C PRO A 207 6.98 11.84 14.04
N ARG A 208 7.66 10.72 14.22
CA ARG A 208 8.24 10.37 15.53
C ARG A 208 9.47 11.20 15.77
N GLU A 209 9.57 11.73 16.99
CA GLU A 209 10.68 12.54 17.42
C GLU A 209 11.76 11.72 18.14
N LEU A 210 13.02 12.09 17.91
CA LEU A 210 14.16 11.61 18.71
C LEU A 210 14.45 12.60 19.84
N ARG A 211 14.56 12.09 21.05
CA ARG A 211 14.93 12.91 22.22
C ARG A 211 16.46 13.06 22.31
N ILE A 212 17.04 13.73 21.31
CA ILE A 212 18.48 13.98 21.22
C ILE A 212 18.77 15.47 21.05
N LYS A 213 19.99 15.89 21.44
CA LYS A 213 20.41 17.28 21.28
C LYS A 213 20.51 17.66 19.79
N GLY A 214 19.90 18.79 19.42
CA GLY A 214 19.94 19.32 18.06
C GLY A 214 18.94 18.67 17.10
N TYR A 215 17.92 17.97 17.60
CA TYR A 215 16.84 17.42 16.79
C TYR A 215 16.12 18.49 15.94
N ASP A 216 16.04 19.72 16.45
CA ASP A 216 15.50 20.90 15.78
C ASP A 216 16.17 21.25 14.43
N ARG A 217 17.33 20.63 14.14
CA ARG A 217 18.07 20.78 12.88
C ARG A 217 17.70 19.76 11.83
N ALA A 218 16.94 18.75 12.21
CA ALA A 218 16.54 17.68 11.30
C ALA A 218 15.20 17.98 10.63
N VAL A 219 15.02 17.43 9.45
CA VAL A 219 13.77 17.50 8.68
C VAL A 219 13.07 16.15 8.75
N PRO A 220 11.76 16.10 9.05
CA PRO A 220 11.00 14.86 8.92
C PRO A 220 11.00 14.32 7.48
N ALA A 221 11.08 12.99 7.33
CA ALA A 221 11.19 12.36 6.01
C ALA A 221 10.02 12.71 5.07
N LEU A 222 8.78 12.76 5.59
CA LEU A 222 7.61 13.09 4.76
C LEU A 222 7.66 14.53 4.27
N ASP A 223 8.14 15.47 5.09
CA ASP A 223 8.26 16.89 4.69
C ASP A 223 9.37 17.05 3.65
N PHE A 224 10.50 16.36 3.84
CA PHE A 224 11.55 16.31 2.83
C PHE A 224 11.02 15.78 1.49
N LEU A 225 10.31 14.64 1.50
CA LEU A 225 9.79 14.02 0.28
C LEU A 225 8.73 14.88 -0.42
N ARG A 226 7.90 15.62 0.34
CA ARG A 226 6.94 16.59 -0.22
C ARG A 226 7.65 17.70 -0.99
N CYS A 227 8.64 18.34 -0.34
CA CYS A 227 9.44 19.38 -0.98
C CYS A 227 10.27 18.83 -2.15
N ALA A 228 10.82 17.64 -2.03
CA ALA A 228 11.58 16.98 -3.09
C ALA A 228 10.74 16.74 -4.36
N LYS A 229 9.45 16.41 -4.20
CA LYS A 229 8.52 16.26 -5.33
C LYS A 229 8.28 17.54 -6.12
N GLU A 230 8.44 18.69 -5.48
CA GLU A 230 8.25 20.02 -6.07
C GLU A 230 9.58 20.66 -6.50
N ASP A 231 10.68 19.94 -6.38
CA ASP A 231 12.05 20.40 -6.62
C ASP A 231 12.42 21.69 -5.83
N THR A 232 11.82 21.87 -4.66
CA THR A 232 11.94 23.09 -3.86
C THR A 232 12.94 23.00 -2.71
N TYR A 233 13.70 21.88 -2.60
CA TYR A 233 14.59 21.65 -1.47
C TYR A 233 16.06 21.85 -1.83
N ASP A 234 16.73 22.81 -1.15
CA ASP A 234 18.19 22.99 -1.19
C ASP A 234 18.85 22.18 -0.06
N LEU A 235 19.56 21.09 -0.41
CA LEU A 235 20.03 20.10 0.56
C LEU A 235 21.54 20.08 0.81
N GLY A 236 22.33 20.77 -0.01
CA GLY A 236 23.78 20.70 0.04
C GLY A 236 24.35 19.37 -0.51
N ASP A 237 25.65 19.13 -0.31
CA ASP A 237 26.37 18.00 -0.88
C ASP A 237 26.22 16.69 -0.08
N LYS A 238 26.06 16.80 1.26
CA LYS A 238 26.09 15.68 2.21
C LYS A 238 24.78 15.54 2.97
N VAL A 239 24.14 14.39 2.81
CA VAL A 239 22.86 14.10 3.48
C VAL A 239 23.01 12.91 4.41
N VAL A 240 22.54 13.02 5.64
CA VAL A 240 22.43 11.90 6.57
C VAL A 240 20.96 11.62 6.82
N VAL A 241 20.55 10.36 6.63
CA VAL A 241 19.20 9.88 6.91
C VAL A 241 19.23 9.01 8.16
N ILE A 242 18.51 9.42 9.20
CA ILE A 242 18.36 8.66 10.45
C ILE A 242 17.15 7.74 10.31
N GLY A 243 17.39 6.45 10.17
CA GLY A 243 16.42 5.40 9.87
C GLY A 243 16.56 4.87 8.44
N ALA A 244 16.87 3.59 8.31
CA ALA A 244 17.15 2.91 7.05
C ALA A 244 16.01 1.96 6.62
N GLY A 245 14.75 2.36 6.86
CA GLY A 245 13.55 1.73 6.31
C GLY A 245 13.32 2.11 4.84
N ASN A 246 12.21 1.63 4.23
CA ASN A 246 11.89 1.93 2.82
C ASN A 246 11.74 3.43 2.58
N VAL A 247 11.10 4.17 3.50
CA VAL A 247 10.97 5.64 3.39
C VAL A 247 12.35 6.33 3.43
N GLY A 248 13.27 5.85 4.29
CA GLY A 248 14.65 6.35 4.32
C GLY A 248 15.40 6.10 3.01
N CYS A 249 15.14 4.97 2.35
CA CYS A 249 15.68 4.68 1.03
C CYS A 249 15.11 5.59 -0.06
N ASP A 250 13.80 5.92 0.00
CA ASP A 250 13.18 6.90 -0.89
C ASP A 250 13.82 8.29 -0.69
N VAL A 251 14.04 8.71 0.58
CA VAL A 251 14.77 9.95 0.90
C VAL A 251 16.16 9.95 0.29
N ALA A 252 16.92 8.86 0.42
CA ALA A 252 18.27 8.76 -0.12
C ALA A 252 18.28 8.87 -1.65
N THR A 253 17.34 8.22 -2.32
CA THR A 253 17.21 8.27 -3.78
C THR A 253 16.87 9.67 -4.27
N GLU A 254 15.91 10.33 -3.59
CA GLU A 254 15.53 11.71 -3.91
C GLU A 254 16.63 12.72 -3.60
N ALA A 255 17.41 12.52 -2.53
CA ALA A 255 18.57 13.35 -2.22
C ALA A 255 19.59 13.34 -3.35
N TYR A 256 19.91 12.14 -3.90
CA TYR A 256 20.79 12.05 -5.08
C TYR A 256 20.17 12.72 -6.31
N ARG A 257 18.88 12.56 -6.55
CA ARG A 257 18.18 13.22 -7.66
C ARG A 257 18.27 14.75 -7.58
N LEU A 258 18.21 15.29 -6.36
CA LEU A 258 18.33 16.72 -6.09
C LEU A 258 19.79 17.22 -6.07
N GLY A 259 20.79 16.36 -6.26
CA GLY A 259 22.19 16.74 -6.44
C GLY A 259 23.12 16.46 -5.27
N ALA A 260 22.68 15.77 -4.21
CA ALA A 260 23.57 15.30 -3.15
C ALA A 260 24.72 14.46 -3.74
N LYS A 261 25.94 14.63 -3.22
CA LYS A 261 27.11 13.85 -3.63
C LYS A 261 27.35 12.65 -2.72
N GLU A 262 26.96 12.77 -1.46
CA GLU A 262 27.13 11.72 -0.46
C GLU A 262 25.83 11.58 0.35
N VAL A 263 25.28 10.35 0.41
CA VAL A 263 24.12 10.06 1.26
C VAL A 263 24.43 8.87 2.16
N THR A 264 24.28 9.05 3.47
CA THR A 264 24.50 8.00 4.48
C THR A 264 23.23 7.76 5.27
N LEU A 265 22.75 6.51 5.31
CA LEU A 265 21.67 6.08 6.16
C LEU A 265 22.25 5.44 7.43
N VAL A 266 21.79 5.87 8.59
CA VAL A 266 22.18 5.31 9.90
C VAL A 266 20.99 4.66 10.58
N ASP A 267 21.19 3.48 11.19
CA ASP A 267 20.12 2.76 11.88
C ASP A 267 20.66 2.05 13.13
N VAL A 268 19.80 1.94 14.15
CA VAL A 268 20.11 1.23 15.41
C VAL A 268 20.15 -0.29 15.25
N GLN A 269 19.61 -0.80 14.16
CA GLN A 269 19.50 -2.21 13.84
C GLN A 269 19.80 -2.46 12.36
N LYS A 270 19.83 -3.74 11.96
CA LYS A 270 19.89 -4.09 10.54
C LYS A 270 18.74 -3.40 9.79
N PRO A 271 19.03 -2.68 8.69
CA PRO A 271 18.01 -1.97 7.93
C PRO A 271 16.80 -2.82 7.59
N ALA A 272 15.61 -2.32 7.96
CA ALA A 272 14.34 -2.98 7.69
C ALA A 272 13.88 -2.78 6.23
N SER A 273 14.57 -1.95 5.45
CA SER A 273 14.28 -1.75 4.03
C SER A 273 14.49 -3.03 3.21
N PHE A 274 13.67 -3.20 2.19
CA PHE A 274 13.73 -4.34 1.28
C PHE A 274 13.22 -3.95 -0.11
N GLY A 275 13.41 -4.84 -1.10
CA GLY A 275 12.87 -4.69 -2.45
C GLY A 275 13.45 -3.49 -3.21
N LYS A 276 12.61 -2.94 -4.08
CA LYS A 276 13.01 -1.92 -5.07
C LYS A 276 13.59 -0.65 -4.45
N GLU A 277 13.08 -0.22 -3.30
CA GLU A 277 13.53 1.00 -2.60
C GLU A 277 14.98 0.85 -2.12
N ARG A 278 15.27 -0.27 -1.47
CA ARG A 278 16.63 -0.55 -1.00
C ARG A 278 17.62 -0.69 -2.16
N GLU A 279 17.22 -1.43 -3.21
CA GLU A 279 18.05 -1.62 -4.40
C GLU A 279 18.32 -0.29 -5.10
N ALA A 280 17.33 0.59 -5.23
CA ALA A 280 17.48 1.91 -5.82
C ALA A 280 18.45 2.78 -5.01
N ALA A 281 18.32 2.84 -3.69
CA ALA A 281 19.22 3.59 -2.82
C ALA A 281 20.66 3.07 -2.90
N GLN A 282 20.85 1.74 -2.89
CA GLN A 282 22.17 1.14 -3.06
C GLN A 282 22.79 1.42 -4.43
N LYS A 283 21.97 1.32 -5.50
CA LYS A 283 22.42 1.62 -6.87
C LYS A 283 22.79 3.08 -7.05
N ALA A 284 22.12 3.99 -6.36
CA ALA A 284 22.46 5.42 -6.34
C ALA A 284 23.75 5.71 -5.58
N GLY A 285 24.28 4.77 -4.79
CA GLY A 285 25.53 4.92 -4.04
C GLY A 285 25.35 5.19 -2.54
N ALA A 286 24.14 5.01 -1.99
CA ALA A 286 23.88 5.28 -0.59
C ALA A 286 24.65 4.33 0.35
N ARG A 287 25.33 4.90 1.34
CA ARG A 287 26.05 4.17 2.38
C ARG A 287 25.12 3.83 3.53
N PHE A 288 25.17 2.59 4.01
CA PHE A 288 24.40 2.14 5.17
C PHE A 288 25.32 1.86 6.35
N MET A 289 25.01 2.44 7.52
CA MET A 289 25.75 2.24 8.77
C MET A 289 24.80 1.70 9.84
N TRP A 290 25.07 0.48 10.32
CA TRP A 290 24.33 -0.17 11.42
C TRP A 290 25.21 -1.25 12.09
N PRO A 291 24.97 -1.65 13.33
CA PRO A 291 24.10 -0.99 14.31
C PRO A 291 24.79 0.23 14.92
N VAL A 292 24.16 1.40 14.83
CA VAL A 292 24.67 2.64 15.44
C VAL A 292 23.49 3.46 15.99
N THR A 293 23.69 4.08 17.14
CA THR A 293 22.69 5.01 17.71
C THR A 293 23.13 6.44 17.46
N THR A 294 22.17 7.29 17.09
CA THR A 294 22.40 8.74 16.98
C THR A 294 22.30 9.38 18.36
N GLU A 295 23.34 10.11 18.80
CA GLU A 295 23.38 10.78 20.10
C GLU A 295 23.07 12.27 20.01
N ALA A 296 23.49 12.91 18.92
CA ALA A 296 23.25 14.34 18.71
C ALA A 296 23.31 14.72 17.23
N ILE A 297 22.66 15.82 16.89
CA ILE A 297 22.79 16.50 15.61
C ILE A 297 23.49 17.85 15.85
N THR A 298 24.58 18.10 15.14
CA THR A 298 25.39 19.30 15.27
C THR A 298 25.49 20.03 13.94
N ARG A 299 26.09 21.21 13.92
CA ARG A 299 26.38 21.94 12.68
C ARG A 299 27.39 21.19 11.75
N LYS A 300 28.12 20.21 12.30
CA LYS A 300 29.11 19.42 11.53
C LYS A 300 28.53 18.11 10.98
N GLY A 301 27.35 17.72 11.44
CA GLY A 301 26.71 16.46 11.09
C GLY A 301 26.15 15.71 12.30
N VAL A 302 25.95 14.40 12.12
CA VAL A 302 25.33 13.48 13.08
C VAL A 302 26.41 12.79 13.93
N VAL A 303 26.30 12.91 15.24
CA VAL A 303 27.19 12.23 16.21
C VAL A 303 26.60 10.86 16.54
N LEU A 304 27.40 9.81 16.33
CA LEU A 304 27.03 8.43 16.60
C LEU A 304 27.54 7.94 17.96
N SER A 305 26.93 6.90 18.50
CA SER A 305 27.35 6.23 19.75
C SER A 305 28.78 5.68 19.74
N THR A 306 29.38 5.54 18.58
CA THR A 306 30.79 5.18 18.38
C THR A 306 31.74 6.36 18.63
N GLY A 307 31.24 7.57 18.82
CA GLY A 307 32.01 8.82 18.84
C GLY A 307 32.33 9.38 17.45
N GLU A 308 32.00 8.65 16.37
CA GLU A 308 32.15 9.12 14.99
C GLU A 308 31.16 10.25 14.71
N VAL A 309 31.61 11.26 13.96
CA VAL A 309 30.74 12.32 13.42
C VAL A 309 30.59 12.09 11.93
N VAL A 310 29.38 11.75 11.47
CA VAL A 310 29.06 11.65 10.04
C VAL A 310 28.73 13.06 9.55
N PRO A 311 29.53 13.63 8.63
CA PRO A 311 29.32 14.98 8.12
C PRO A 311 27.99 15.08 7.38
N ALA A 312 27.25 16.18 7.61
CA ALA A 312 25.98 16.43 6.93
C ALA A 312 25.72 17.92 6.79
N ASP A 313 25.27 18.32 5.60
CA ASP A 313 24.68 19.63 5.33
C ASP A 313 23.18 19.58 5.67
N THR A 314 22.53 18.45 5.34
CA THR A 314 21.13 18.15 5.67
C THR A 314 21.01 16.84 6.44
N VAL A 315 20.17 16.84 7.48
CA VAL A 315 19.81 15.64 8.24
C VAL A 315 18.30 15.40 8.11
N VAL A 316 17.93 14.18 7.66
CA VAL A 316 16.53 13.76 7.52
C VAL A 316 16.23 12.65 8.51
N VAL A 317 15.12 12.76 9.26
CA VAL A 317 14.69 11.74 10.23
C VAL A 317 13.57 10.89 9.63
N SER A 318 13.82 9.58 9.51
CA SER A 318 12.93 8.57 8.91
C SER A 318 12.71 7.37 9.83
N ILE A 319 12.27 7.62 11.07
CA ILE A 319 12.03 6.58 12.10
C ILE A 319 10.56 6.20 12.24
N GLY A 320 9.77 6.54 11.23
CA GLY A 320 8.34 6.28 11.14
C GLY A 320 7.47 7.41 11.68
N ASP A 321 6.17 7.28 11.43
CA ASP A 321 5.15 8.26 11.74
C ASP A 321 4.08 7.65 12.66
N LYS A 322 3.24 8.49 13.25
CA LYS A 322 2.05 8.12 14.02
C LYS A 322 0.81 8.79 13.42
N PRO A 323 -0.36 8.17 13.55
CA PRO A 323 -1.61 8.84 13.20
C PRO A 323 -1.88 10.01 14.17
N ASP A 324 -2.57 11.02 13.68
CA ASP A 324 -3.23 12.00 14.52
C ASP A 324 -4.61 11.46 14.91
N LEU A 325 -4.79 11.19 16.18
CA LEU A 325 -5.99 10.58 16.76
C LEU A 325 -6.70 11.49 17.76
N GLY A 326 -6.34 12.78 17.83
CA GLY A 326 -6.92 13.73 18.77
C GLY A 326 -8.43 13.97 18.62
N PHE A 327 -9.01 13.49 17.53
CA PHE A 327 -10.46 13.57 17.27
C PHE A 327 -11.26 12.37 17.80
N LEU A 328 -10.60 11.32 18.29
CA LEU A 328 -11.28 10.13 18.75
C LEU A 328 -11.84 10.31 20.16
N PRO A 329 -13.09 9.89 20.41
CA PRO A 329 -13.63 9.84 21.77
C PRO A 329 -12.94 8.71 22.56
N ASP A 330 -12.91 8.83 23.89
CA ASP A 330 -12.33 7.85 24.81
C ASP A 330 -12.95 6.44 24.70
N THR A 331 -14.11 6.31 24.05
CA THR A 331 -14.79 5.03 23.79
C THR A 331 -14.12 4.18 22.72
N ILE A 332 -13.22 4.76 21.91
CA ILE A 332 -12.45 4.04 20.90
C ILE A 332 -11.06 3.74 21.44
N ASP A 333 -10.77 2.48 21.68
CA ASP A 333 -9.52 2.00 22.22
C ASP A 333 -8.33 2.28 21.30
N THR A 334 -7.22 2.72 21.88
CA THR A 334 -5.93 2.86 21.21
C THR A 334 -4.82 2.10 21.95
N SER A 335 -3.76 1.76 21.25
CA SER A 335 -2.57 1.14 21.83
C SER A 335 -1.31 1.58 21.08
N GLY A 336 -0.30 2.05 21.82
CA GLY A 336 0.97 2.49 21.21
C GLY A 336 0.83 3.68 20.26
N GLY A 337 -0.30 4.42 20.33
CA GLY A 337 -0.63 5.53 19.44
C GLY A 337 -1.32 5.11 18.14
N PHE A 338 -1.88 3.91 18.08
CA PHE A 338 -2.66 3.37 16.96
C PHE A 338 -4.03 2.90 17.43
N ILE A 339 -5.01 2.90 16.54
CA ILE A 339 -6.37 2.43 16.84
C ILE A 339 -6.37 0.91 16.99
N LYS A 340 -6.97 0.40 18.06
CA LYS A 340 -7.19 -1.03 18.24
C LYS A 340 -8.38 -1.50 17.41
N VAL A 341 -8.22 -2.60 16.72
CA VAL A 341 -9.29 -3.26 15.96
C VAL A 341 -9.23 -4.77 16.14
N ASN A 342 -10.34 -5.44 15.88
CA ASN A 342 -10.42 -6.90 15.78
C ASN A 342 -9.94 -7.39 14.39
N GLU A 343 -10.06 -8.69 14.12
CA GLU A 343 -9.66 -9.31 12.84
C GLU A 343 -10.45 -8.79 11.64
N GLU A 344 -11.66 -8.24 11.88
CA GLU A 344 -12.56 -7.65 10.88
C GLU A 344 -12.39 -6.13 10.75
N TYR A 345 -11.35 -5.55 11.37
CA TYR A 345 -11.07 -4.11 11.42
C TYR A 345 -12.12 -3.27 12.16
N ARG A 346 -12.98 -3.87 13.00
CA ARG A 346 -13.90 -3.12 13.87
C ARG A 346 -13.19 -2.60 15.10
N THR A 347 -13.50 -1.38 15.48
CA THR A 347 -13.05 -0.78 16.73
C THR A 347 -13.92 -1.28 17.92
N THR A 348 -13.74 -0.70 19.10
CA THR A 348 -14.66 -0.90 20.24
C THR A 348 -16.08 -0.38 19.97
N ASP A 349 -16.25 0.58 19.07
CA ASP A 349 -17.56 0.93 18.50
C ASP A 349 -17.85 0.02 17.29
N MET A 350 -18.85 -0.83 17.40
CA MET A 350 -19.19 -1.85 16.39
C MET A 350 -19.55 -1.31 15.01
N ASN A 351 -19.90 -0.04 14.90
CA ASN A 351 -20.24 0.63 13.64
C ASN A 351 -19.06 1.48 13.11
N VAL A 352 -17.93 1.46 13.79
CA VAL A 352 -16.71 2.16 13.39
C VAL A 352 -15.61 1.18 13.07
N PHE A 353 -15.09 1.27 11.86
CA PHE A 353 -13.91 0.52 11.39
C PHE A 353 -12.70 1.43 11.34
N ALA A 354 -11.50 0.84 11.47
CA ALA A 354 -10.26 1.56 11.23
C ALA A 354 -9.29 0.70 10.42
N ILE A 355 -8.55 1.33 9.48
CA ILE A 355 -7.69 0.62 8.52
C ILE A 355 -6.43 1.42 8.16
N GLY A 356 -5.46 0.73 7.54
CA GLY A 356 -4.22 1.32 7.07
C GLY A 356 -3.29 1.75 8.21
N ASP A 357 -2.47 2.78 7.97
CA ASP A 357 -1.46 3.23 8.93
C ASP A 357 -2.05 3.81 10.23
N SER A 358 -3.35 4.09 10.29
CA SER A 358 -4.02 4.48 11.54
C SER A 358 -4.13 3.31 12.54
N VAL A 359 -4.05 2.07 12.06
CA VAL A 359 -4.06 0.83 12.85
C VAL A 359 -2.66 0.27 13.00
N ARG A 360 -1.94 0.17 11.89
CA ARG A 360 -0.59 -0.40 11.84
C ARG A 360 0.14 0.05 10.58
N PRO A 361 1.38 0.56 10.69
CA PRO A 361 2.22 0.81 9.52
C PRO A 361 2.42 -0.46 8.69
N GLY A 362 2.27 -0.35 7.38
CA GLY A 362 2.36 -1.49 6.46
C GLY A 362 2.61 -1.06 5.02
N LEU A 363 2.45 -2.02 4.11
CA LEU A 363 2.50 -1.75 2.68
C LEU A 363 1.20 -1.08 2.21
N ILE A 364 1.29 -0.35 1.11
CA ILE A 364 0.08 0.22 0.46
C ILE A 364 -0.91 -0.88 0.09
N THR A 365 -0.41 -2.05 -0.31
CA THR A 365 -1.24 -3.23 -0.59
C THR A 365 -2.00 -3.76 0.62
N ASP A 366 -1.42 -3.67 1.83
CA ASP A 366 -2.11 -4.02 3.07
C ASP A 366 -3.28 -3.08 3.33
N ALA A 367 -3.04 -1.77 3.17
CA ALA A 367 -4.06 -0.74 3.34
C ALA A 367 -5.24 -0.92 2.35
N ILE A 368 -4.94 -1.23 1.07
CA ILE A 368 -5.94 -1.50 0.04
C ILE A 368 -6.71 -2.79 0.35
N GLY A 369 -6.01 -3.85 0.76
CA GLY A 369 -6.63 -5.12 1.14
C GLY A 369 -7.56 -5.00 2.34
N ALA A 370 -7.15 -4.23 3.36
CA ALA A 370 -8.00 -3.92 4.51
C ALA A 370 -9.26 -3.16 4.07
N GLY A 371 -9.12 -2.18 3.16
CA GLY A 371 -10.25 -1.43 2.62
C GLY A 371 -11.26 -2.31 1.88
N ARG A 372 -10.79 -3.29 1.09
CA ARG A 372 -11.67 -4.28 0.44
C ARG A 372 -12.45 -5.11 1.47
N LYS A 373 -11.76 -5.65 2.48
CA LYS A 373 -12.39 -6.48 3.53
C LYS A 373 -13.45 -5.72 4.31
N VAL A 374 -13.14 -4.49 4.72
CA VAL A 374 -14.11 -3.63 5.43
C VAL A 374 -15.34 -3.34 4.58
N ALA A 375 -15.15 -3.06 3.28
CA ALA A 375 -16.30 -2.84 2.38
C ALA A 375 -17.13 -4.11 2.18
N GLU A 376 -16.54 -5.29 2.21
CA GLU A 376 -17.24 -6.58 2.18
C GLU A 376 -18.06 -6.80 3.45
N SER A 377 -17.48 -6.52 4.64
CA SER A 377 -18.19 -6.62 5.92
C SER A 377 -19.37 -5.63 6.01
N ILE A 378 -19.19 -4.40 5.51
CA ILE A 378 -20.27 -3.41 5.48
C ILE A 378 -21.39 -3.82 4.50
N ASP A 379 -21.04 -4.30 3.29
CA ASP A 379 -22.03 -4.79 2.31
C ASP A 379 -22.83 -5.98 2.87
N ALA A 380 -22.15 -6.93 3.52
CA ALA A 380 -22.78 -8.07 4.16
C ALA A 380 -23.78 -7.61 5.25
N ALA A 381 -23.38 -6.64 6.08
CA ALA A 381 -24.25 -6.08 7.11
C ALA A 381 -25.50 -5.36 6.53
N PHE A 382 -25.35 -4.64 5.42
CA PHE A 382 -26.48 -3.98 4.75
C PHE A 382 -27.42 -4.94 4.02
N THR A 383 -26.90 -6.04 3.49
CA THR A 383 -27.66 -6.99 2.65
C THR A 383 -28.16 -8.22 3.42
N GLY A 384 -27.66 -8.45 4.63
CA GLY A 384 -27.88 -9.68 5.39
C GLY A 384 -27.20 -10.92 4.78
N ALA A 385 -26.25 -10.72 3.85
CA ALA A 385 -25.48 -11.80 3.26
C ALA A 385 -24.44 -12.34 4.26
N GLU A 386 -24.06 -13.62 4.11
CA GLU A 386 -22.90 -14.13 4.85
C GLU A 386 -21.63 -13.44 4.34
N GLU A 387 -20.74 -13.06 5.26
CA GLU A 387 -19.43 -12.52 4.92
C GLU A 387 -18.62 -13.57 4.14
N SER A 388 -18.40 -13.31 2.85
CA SER A 388 -17.59 -14.17 2.00
C SER A 388 -16.10 -13.88 2.13
N HIS A 389 -15.57 -13.85 3.36
CA HIS A 389 -14.11 -13.88 3.48
C HIS A 389 -13.63 -15.19 2.90
N ASP A 390 -12.65 -15.12 1.98
CA ASP A 390 -12.05 -16.29 1.34
C ASP A 390 -11.52 -17.27 2.40
N ARG A 391 -12.40 -18.09 2.96
CA ARG A 391 -12.10 -19.14 3.95
C ARG A 391 -11.47 -20.36 3.30
N LEU A 392 -11.00 -20.22 2.06
CA LEU A 392 -10.35 -21.31 1.35
C LEU A 392 -9.00 -21.63 2.02
N GLN A 393 -8.78 -22.89 2.31
CA GLN A 393 -7.49 -23.36 2.77
C GLN A 393 -6.41 -23.05 1.74
N VAL A 394 -5.31 -22.41 2.17
CA VAL A 394 -4.18 -22.15 1.28
C VAL A 394 -3.55 -23.47 0.85
N MET A 395 -3.36 -23.62 -0.45
CA MET A 395 -2.69 -24.80 -1.00
C MET A 395 -1.24 -24.86 -0.51
N ASP A 396 -0.86 -25.99 0.08
CA ASP A 396 0.54 -26.24 0.39
C ASP A 396 1.38 -26.24 -0.89
N PRO A 397 2.33 -25.31 -1.05
CA PRO A 397 3.19 -25.27 -2.24
C PRO A 397 3.97 -26.56 -2.49
N ALA A 398 4.24 -27.37 -1.45
CA ALA A 398 4.93 -28.65 -1.58
C ALA A 398 4.10 -29.71 -2.32
N ARG A 399 2.78 -29.55 -2.38
CA ARG A 399 1.87 -30.43 -3.11
C ARG A 399 1.77 -30.09 -4.60
N VAL A 400 2.32 -28.96 -5.03
CA VAL A 400 2.34 -28.56 -6.45
C VAL A 400 3.53 -29.23 -7.11
N ARG A 401 3.28 -30.26 -7.91
CA ARG A 401 4.30 -30.98 -8.63
C ARG A 401 4.45 -30.41 -10.04
N LEU A 402 5.58 -29.77 -10.27
CA LEU A 402 5.91 -29.13 -11.55
C LEU A 402 7.14 -29.76 -12.21
N GLU A 403 7.69 -30.83 -11.64
CA GLU A 403 8.86 -31.56 -12.15
C GLU A 403 8.67 -32.15 -13.55
N TYR A 404 7.43 -32.30 -13.99
CA TYR A 404 7.09 -32.81 -15.34
C TYR A 404 6.90 -31.69 -16.38
N TYR A 405 7.02 -30.42 -15.98
CA TYR A 405 6.89 -29.31 -16.92
C TYR A 405 8.28 -28.91 -17.44
N ASP A 406 8.37 -28.71 -18.74
CA ASP A 406 9.56 -28.17 -19.36
C ASP A 406 9.83 -26.76 -18.79
N PRO A 407 11.03 -26.51 -18.22
CA PRO A 407 11.37 -25.21 -17.66
C PRO A 407 11.68 -24.13 -18.73
N THR A 408 11.47 -24.41 -20.03
CA THR A 408 11.69 -23.40 -21.07
C THR A 408 10.94 -22.13 -20.77
N ALA A 409 11.61 -21.00 -20.92
CA ALA A 409 11.02 -19.69 -20.79
C ALA A 409 9.85 -19.59 -21.79
N ARG A 410 8.63 -19.35 -21.28
CA ARG A 410 7.53 -18.98 -22.16
C ARG A 410 7.69 -17.50 -22.46
N GLU A 411 7.74 -17.16 -23.72
CA GLU A 411 7.59 -15.79 -24.15
C GLU A 411 6.24 -15.28 -23.66
N PHE A 412 6.25 -14.13 -22.99
CA PHE A 412 5.02 -13.44 -22.65
C PHE A 412 4.51 -12.81 -23.95
N PRO A 413 3.19 -12.85 -24.21
CA PRO A 413 2.65 -12.04 -25.29
C PRO A 413 3.02 -10.58 -25.02
N ASP A 414 3.37 -9.85 -26.06
CA ASP A 414 3.57 -8.40 -25.99
C ASP A 414 2.28 -7.77 -25.44
N ILE A 415 2.39 -7.10 -24.28
CA ILE A 415 1.29 -6.41 -23.59
C ILE A 415 1.41 -4.93 -23.82
#